data_d74b9a3e73a5bb34ea98b9fdd3888056
#
_entry.id   d74b9a3e73a5bb34ea98b9fdd3888056
#
_cell.length_a   1.000
_cell.length_b   1.000
_cell.length_c   1.000
_cell.angle_alpha   90.00
_cell.angle_beta   90.00
_cell.angle_gamma   90.00
#
_symmetry.space_group_name_H-M   'P 1'
#
loop_
_entity.id
_entity.type
_entity.pdbx_description
1 polymer ?
#
loop_
_entity_poly.entity_id
_entity_poly.type
_entity_poly.pdbx_seq_one_letter_code
_entity_poly.pdbx_strand_id
1 'polypeptide(L)'
;MWLLIAAWVVGLLLPGAAVAGVLAVPVQQPSPPDPAQDWSRIQSAGKILFGTSADYPPFEFYNSNFELDGFDIALAKAIGKQLGVEVVFNDFAFDGLLGAVQLGQVDAVISALSVTPARQQIVDFSNLYYVGNGVAIAHSSFTGTINSPTDLRGLRVGVQRGSTYQSWAQENLVEKGVIAQQDLVPYSTASEVVRDVSNRIIDVALMGQATAELAIKRNAELQVAGTSFNQQQYAIAVRKGSSLAAPLNQALIALQSDGTFADLVRQYLQTNANHVMPDPKPATGEMPVPTATPAPAATPAPAPCVTSMAFVADLNLDDRNMTAPPIMVPGQDFSKGWRIRNNGSCDWGADVALVYVRGNRVEAGMGGTVVPVGRPLKAGETVDLTVNLRAPQVYGVFQGFWQMRDALGQYFGEVVWVGIQVPDPAPPPPPPPPPPATSANPNLRVDSNYISAGQCTAVRWDVDNVRAVY
;
A
#
# COMPACT_ATOMS: atom_id res chain seq x y z
N MET A 1 -48.95 18.32 -75.45
CA MET A 1 -47.59 18.80 -75.63
C MET A 1 -46.92 18.85 -74.19
N TRP A 2 -46.49 17.70 -73.68
CA TRP A 2 -45.60 17.56 -72.55
C TRP A 2 -45.03 16.19 -72.62
N LEU A 3 -43.71 16.09 -72.79
CA LEU A 3 -42.89 14.89 -72.87
C LEU A 3 -42.59 14.37 -71.49
N LEU A 4 -42.93 13.12 -71.19
CA LEU A 4 -42.51 12.39 -70.03
C LEU A 4 -41.22 11.59 -70.36
N ILE A 5 -40.11 11.92 -69.73
CA ILE A 5 -38.86 11.16 -69.76
C ILE A 5 -38.90 10.20 -68.60
N ALA A 6 -38.98 8.92 -68.88
CA ALA A 6 -38.83 7.84 -67.89
C ALA A 6 -37.35 7.49 -67.74
N ALA A 7 -36.79 7.74 -66.51
CA ALA A 7 -35.46 7.30 -66.15
C ALA A 7 -35.51 5.90 -65.53
N TRP A 8 -34.82 4.97 -66.17
CA TRP A 8 -34.59 3.64 -65.62
C TRP A 8 -33.47 3.68 -64.57
N VAL A 9 -33.79 3.33 -63.28
CA VAL A 9 -32.79 3.12 -62.26
C VAL A 9 -32.44 1.62 -62.23
N VAL A 10 -31.25 1.29 -62.68
CA VAL A 10 -30.66 -0.05 -62.56
C VAL A 10 -30.18 -0.20 -61.12
N GLY A 11 -30.88 -1.00 -60.33
CA GLY A 11 -30.46 -1.38 -58.97
C GLY A 11 -29.34 -2.40 -59.01
N LEU A 12 -28.12 -2.03 -58.64
CA LEU A 12 -27.04 -2.98 -58.35
C LEU A 12 -27.32 -3.59 -56.98
N LEU A 13 -27.67 -4.86 -56.95
CA LEU A 13 -27.66 -5.70 -55.73
C LEU A 13 -26.22 -6.03 -55.37
N LEU A 14 -25.67 -5.40 -54.33
CA LEU A 14 -24.45 -5.82 -53.67
C LEU A 14 -24.78 -6.96 -52.67
N PRO A 15 -24.00 -8.06 -52.64
CA PRO A 15 -24.21 -9.14 -51.68
C PRO A 15 -23.86 -8.62 -50.27
N GLY A 16 -24.81 -8.77 -49.33
CA GLY A 16 -24.63 -8.44 -47.94
C GLY A 16 -23.49 -9.23 -47.31
N ALA A 17 -22.43 -8.53 -46.88
CA ALA A 17 -21.43 -9.12 -45.99
C ALA A 17 -22.10 -9.41 -44.63
N ALA A 18 -22.21 -10.68 -44.30
CA ALA A 18 -22.59 -11.13 -42.98
C ALA A 18 -21.52 -10.67 -41.99
N VAL A 19 -21.83 -9.66 -41.18
CA VAL A 19 -21.02 -9.28 -40.02
C VAL A 19 -21.15 -10.42 -39.00
N ALA A 20 -20.15 -11.28 -38.94
CA ALA A 20 -20.03 -12.27 -37.89
C ALA A 20 -19.90 -11.50 -36.57
N GLY A 21 -20.98 -11.49 -35.79
CA GLY A 21 -20.97 -10.95 -34.43
C GLY A 21 -19.94 -11.74 -33.62
N VAL A 22 -18.84 -11.09 -33.26
CA VAL A 22 -17.91 -11.63 -32.26
C VAL A 22 -18.68 -11.58 -30.94
N LEU A 23 -19.16 -12.74 -30.50
CA LEU A 23 -19.69 -12.93 -29.17
C LEU A 23 -18.52 -12.64 -28.21
N ALA A 24 -18.56 -11.48 -27.56
CA ALA A 24 -17.66 -11.18 -26.46
C ALA A 24 -17.91 -12.23 -25.36
N VAL A 25 -17.02 -13.18 -25.24
CA VAL A 25 -16.97 -14.10 -24.10
C VAL A 25 -16.69 -13.21 -22.88
N PRO A 26 -17.56 -13.19 -21.85
CA PRO A 26 -17.25 -12.45 -20.65
C PRO A 26 -15.94 -13.02 -20.09
N VAL A 27 -14.91 -12.17 -19.99
CA VAL A 27 -13.68 -12.50 -19.28
C VAL A 27 -14.08 -12.62 -17.81
N GLN A 28 -14.26 -13.84 -17.37
CA GLN A 28 -14.53 -14.17 -15.98
C GLN A 28 -13.25 -13.86 -15.23
N GLN A 29 -13.28 -12.82 -14.39
CA GLN A 29 -12.16 -12.57 -13.47
C GLN A 29 -11.96 -13.86 -12.66
N PRO A 30 -10.73 -14.35 -12.53
CA PRO A 30 -10.49 -15.52 -11.70
C PRO A 30 -10.97 -15.22 -10.30
N SER A 31 -11.89 -16.03 -9.81
CA SER A 31 -12.31 -15.99 -8.40
C SER A 31 -11.07 -16.13 -7.52
N PRO A 32 -10.99 -15.43 -6.37
CA PRO A 32 -9.91 -15.66 -5.42
C PRO A 32 -9.77 -17.17 -5.17
N PRO A 33 -8.54 -17.70 -5.06
CA PRO A 33 -8.34 -19.12 -4.82
C PRO A 33 -9.11 -19.57 -3.56
N ASP A 34 -9.58 -20.82 -3.53
CA ASP A 34 -10.27 -21.39 -2.39
C ASP A 34 -9.37 -21.33 -1.13
N PRO A 35 -9.79 -20.65 -0.04
CA PRO A 35 -9.01 -20.55 1.20
C PRO A 35 -8.63 -21.91 1.78
N ALA A 36 -9.46 -22.93 1.61
CA ALA A 36 -9.17 -24.30 2.06
C ALA A 36 -7.95 -24.91 1.36
N GLN A 37 -7.50 -24.36 0.24
CA GLN A 37 -6.34 -24.82 -0.52
C GLN A 37 -5.11 -23.92 -0.37
N ASP A 38 -5.15 -22.90 0.47
CA ASP A 38 -4.03 -21.94 0.60
C ASP A 38 -2.72 -22.62 0.94
N TRP A 39 -2.73 -23.50 1.92
CA TRP A 39 -1.50 -24.16 2.34
C TRP A 39 -0.92 -25.07 1.24
N SER A 40 -1.73 -25.87 0.57
CA SER A 40 -1.26 -26.72 -0.53
C SER A 40 -0.72 -25.91 -1.72
N ARG A 41 -1.34 -24.77 -2.00
CA ARG A 41 -0.89 -23.82 -3.04
C ARG A 41 0.48 -23.22 -2.67
N ILE A 42 0.65 -22.76 -1.43
CA ILE A 42 1.90 -22.22 -0.91
C ILE A 42 3.01 -23.27 -0.96
N GLN A 43 2.74 -24.49 -0.50
CA GLN A 43 3.71 -25.59 -0.56
C GLN A 43 4.14 -25.90 -2.01
N SER A 44 3.18 -25.95 -2.93
CA SER A 44 3.47 -26.22 -4.36
C SER A 44 4.26 -25.09 -5.01
N ALA A 45 4.01 -23.83 -4.60
CA ALA A 45 4.72 -22.66 -5.09
C ALA A 45 6.09 -22.46 -4.44
N GLY A 46 6.37 -23.13 -3.31
CA GLY A 46 7.59 -22.97 -2.52
C GLY A 46 7.75 -21.58 -1.89
N LYS A 47 6.69 -20.75 -1.86
CA LYS A 47 6.75 -19.39 -1.34
C LYS A 47 5.44 -18.97 -0.69
N ILE A 48 5.54 -18.11 0.33
CA ILE A 48 4.45 -17.44 1.02
C ILE A 48 4.58 -15.93 0.87
N LEU A 49 3.49 -15.24 0.58
CA LEU A 49 3.43 -13.81 0.39
C LEU A 49 2.77 -13.15 1.60
N PHE A 50 3.53 -12.35 2.35
CA PHE A 50 3.04 -11.56 3.48
C PHE A 50 2.76 -10.12 3.09
N GLY A 51 1.60 -9.60 3.53
CA GLY A 51 1.33 -8.16 3.58
C GLY A 51 1.85 -7.56 4.89
N THR A 52 2.47 -6.39 4.81
CA THR A 52 2.96 -5.62 5.96
C THR A 52 2.77 -4.12 5.70
N SER A 53 2.90 -3.28 6.73
CA SER A 53 2.92 -1.81 6.61
C SER A 53 4.21 -1.30 7.23
N ALA A 54 5.24 -1.07 6.41
CA ALA A 54 6.62 -0.90 6.85
C ALA A 54 6.90 0.51 7.44
N ASP A 55 6.10 0.92 8.42
CA ASP A 55 6.13 2.24 9.05
C ASP A 55 6.03 2.20 10.59
N TYR A 56 6.08 1.00 11.20
CA TYR A 56 5.81 0.78 12.61
C TYR A 56 6.99 0.11 13.36
N PRO A 57 8.17 0.76 13.46
CA PRO A 57 9.27 0.21 14.21
C PRO A 57 8.94 0.08 15.72
N PRO A 58 9.41 -0.99 16.40
CA PRO A 58 10.40 -1.98 15.98
C PRO A 58 9.84 -3.21 15.28
N PHE A 59 8.53 -3.24 14.92
CA PHE A 59 7.88 -4.41 14.35
C PHE A 59 8.16 -4.57 12.85
N GLU A 60 7.90 -3.55 12.05
CA GLU A 60 8.14 -3.51 10.62
C GLU A 60 8.52 -2.11 10.14
N PHE A 61 9.64 -2.01 9.45
CA PHE A 61 10.17 -0.74 8.95
C PHE A 61 11.23 -0.97 7.88
N TYR A 62 11.57 0.08 7.13
CA TYR A 62 12.75 0.08 6.29
C TYR A 62 13.97 0.56 7.08
N ASN A 63 15.03 -0.25 7.11
CA ASN A 63 16.30 0.10 7.74
C ASN A 63 17.07 1.15 6.90
N SER A 64 18.28 1.54 7.37
CA SER A 64 19.12 2.54 6.67
C SER A 64 19.56 2.11 5.26
N ASN A 65 19.50 0.81 4.96
CA ASN A 65 19.83 0.25 3.65
C ASN A 65 18.59 0.09 2.75
N PHE A 66 17.42 0.62 3.16
CA PHE A 66 16.14 0.45 2.50
C PHE A 66 15.68 -1.01 2.38
N GLU A 67 16.08 -1.86 3.33
CA GLU A 67 15.64 -3.24 3.44
C GLU A 67 14.54 -3.34 4.50
N LEU A 68 13.55 -4.21 4.26
CA LEU A 68 12.53 -4.53 5.25
C LEU A 68 13.16 -5.24 6.45
N ASP A 69 12.96 -4.68 7.64
CA ASP A 69 13.49 -5.14 8.90
C ASP A 69 12.47 -4.97 10.03
N GLY A 70 12.75 -5.56 11.18
CA GLY A 70 11.90 -5.49 12.35
C GLY A 70 11.47 -6.86 12.85
N PHE A 71 10.81 -6.85 14.01
CA PHE A 71 10.39 -8.07 14.70
C PHE A 71 9.46 -8.93 13.83
N ASP A 72 8.43 -8.33 13.24
CA ASP A 72 7.44 -9.02 12.40
C ASP A 72 8.07 -9.59 11.13
N ILE A 73 8.98 -8.84 10.54
CA ILE A 73 9.73 -9.27 9.34
C ILE A 73 10.62 -10.46 9.66
N ALA A 74 11.35 -10.40 10.79
CA ALA A 74 12.22 -11.48 11.22
C ALA A 74 11.41 -12.71 11.64
N LEU A 75 10.28 -12.52 12.33
CA LEU A 75 9.38 -13.61 12.71
C LEU A 75 8.78 -14.32 11.48
N ALA A 76 8.31 -13.57 10.49
CA ALA A 76 7.80 -14.13 9.24
C ALA A 76 8.89 -14.93 8.50
N LYS A 77 10.13 -14.42 8.41
CA LYS A 77 11.26 -15.14 7.83
C LYS A 77 11.56 -16.43 8.58
N ALA A 78 11.52 -16.40 9.92
CA ALA A 78 11.71 -17.62 10.75
C ALA A 78 10.58 -18.63 10.55
N ILE A 79 9.33 -18.18 10.44
CA ILE A 79 8.17 -19.02 10.10
C ILE A 79 8.36 -19.66 8.72
N GLY A 80 8.75 -18.89 7.70
CA GLY A 80 9.00 -19.43 6.36
C GLY A 80 10.07 -20.51 6.35
N LYS A 81 11.17 -20.30 7.09
CA LYS A 81 12.22 -21.30 7.28
C LYS A 81 11.69 -22.57 7.94
N GLN A 82 10.84 -22.45 8.97
CA GLN A 82 10.22 -23.58 9.66
C GLN A 82 9.25 -24.35 8.77
N LEU A 83 8.54 -23.64 7.87
CA LEU A 83 7.60 -24.21 6.92
C LEU A 83 8.26 -24.73 5.62
N GLY A 84 9.57 -24.45 5.42
CA GLY A 84 10.30 -24.84 4.21
C GLY A 84 9.90 -24.06 2.96
N VAL A 85 9.46 -22.79 3.11
CA VAL A 85 9.03 -21.92 2.01
C VAL A 85 9.77 -20.57 2.05
N GLU A 86 9.97 -19.98 0.89
CA GLU A 86 10.48 -18.61 0.75
C GLU A 86 9.44 -17.59 1.22
N VAL A 87 9.89 -16.54 1.93
CA VAL A 87 9.03 -15.45 2.38
C VAL A 87 9.23 -14.23 1.49
N VAL A 88 8.13 -13.75 0.92
CA VAL A 88 8.07 -12.53 0.13
C VAL A 88 7.15 -11.54 0.84
N PHE A 89 7.50 -10.26 0.82
CA PHE A 89 6.70 -9.20 1.43
C PHE A 89 6.16 -8.23 0.39
N ASN A 90 4.91 -7.82 0.57
CA ASN A 90 4.32 -6.66 -0.09
C ASN A 90 3.98 -5.61 0.96
N ASP A 91 4.45 -4.38 0.73
CA ASP A 91 4.19 -3.24 1.59
C ASP A 91 2.88 -2.55 1.18
N PHE A 92 2.00 -2.36 2.16
CA PHE A 92 0.69 -1.69 1.99
C PHE A 92 0.54 -0.60 3.05
N ALA A 93 -0.38 0.34 2.83
CA ALA A 93 -0.86 1.13 3.94
C ALA A 93 -1.62 0.24 4.93
N PHE A 94 -1.50 0.52 6.22
CA PHE A 94 -2.04 -0.31 7.30
C PHE A 94 -3.54 -0.59 7.16
N ASP A 95 -4.34 0.42 6.79
CA ASP A 95 -5.78 0.31 6.57
C ASP A 95 -6.18 -0.55 5.35
N GLY A 96 -5.25 -0.82 4.43
CA GLY A 96 -5.44 -1.69 3.26
C GLY A 96 -5.14 -3.17 3.50
N LEU A 97 -4.42 -3.52 4.57
CA LEU A 97 -3.89 -4.86 4.80
C LEU A 97 -4.96 -5.96 4.86
N LEU A 98 -6.06 -5.71 5.58
CA LEU A 98 -7.14 -6.69 5.70
C LEU A 98 -7.86 -6.91 4.36
N GLY A 99 -8.03 -5.85 3.57
CA GLY A 99 -8.55 -5.96 2.21
C GLY A 99 -7.63 -6.79 1.31
N ALA A 100 -6.32 -6.57 1.39
CA ALA A 100 -5.34 -7.31 0.60
C ALA A 100 -5.38 -8.83 0.86
N VAL A 101 -5.46 -9.24 2.13
CA VAL A 101 -5.56 -10.67 2.47
C VAL A 101 -6.92 -11.26 2.09
N GLN A 102 -8.02 -10.55 2.28
CA GLN A 102 -9.35 -11.02 1.87
C GLN A 102 -9.44 -11.26 0.35
N LEU A 103 -8.85 -10.39 -0.44
CA LEU A 103 -8.82 -10.49 -1.90
C LEU A 103 -7.78 -11.49 -2.41
N GLY A 104 -6.97 -12.11 -1.53
CA GLY A 104 -5.91 -13.04 -1.91
C GLY A 104 -4.74 -12.37 -2.64
N GLN A 105 -4.55 -11.07 -2.48
CA GLN A 105 -3.38 -10.35 -2.97
C GLN A 105 -2.12 -10.71 -2.17
N VAL A 106 -2.32 -11.15 -0.93
CA VAL A 106 -1.30 -11.75 -0.06
C VAL A 106 -1.90 -12.99 0.60
N ASP A 107 -1.03 -13.91 1.04
CA ASP A 107 -1.44 -15.13 1.71
C ASP A 107 -1.76 -14.90 3.18
N ALA A 108 -1.00 -14.01 3.81
CA ALA A 108 -1.13 -13.63 5.21
C ALA A 108 -0.73 -12.18 5.43
N VAL A 109 -1.12 -11.61 6.57
CA VAL A 109 -0.70 -10.28 7.03
C VAL A 109 0.00 -10.41 8.36
N ILE A 110 1.19 -9.81 8.46
CA ILE A 110 1.94 -9.62 9.71
C ILE A 110 2.40 -8.16 9.77
N SER A 111 1.87 -7.40 10.73
CA SER A 111 2.08 -5.93 10.79
C SER A 111 1.58 -5.36 12.12
N ALA A 112 2.08 -5.85 13.25
CA ALA A 112 1.60 -5.48 14.58
C ALA A 112 0.05 -5.44 14.65
N LEU A 113 -0.59 -6.39 13.93
CA LEU A 113 -2.02 -6.38 13.68
C LEU A 113 -2.79 -6.92 14.88
N SER A 114 -3.53 -6.04 15.57
CA SER A 114 -4.33 -6.40 16.73
C SER A 114 -5.53 -7.26 16.34
N VAL A 115 -5.76 -8.32 17.12
CA VAL A 115 -6.98 -9.12 17.06
C VAL A 115 -8.13 -8.34 17.66
N THR A 116 -9.23 -8.20 16.93
CA THR A 116 -10.48 -7.59 17.41
C THR A 116 -11.69 -8.40 16.93
N PRO A 117 -12.82 -8.34 17.64
CA PRO A 117 -14.05 -9.03 17.20
C PRO A 117 -14.48 -8.63 15.79
N ALA A 118 -14.36 -7.35 15.43
CA ALA A 118 -14.72 -6.87 14.10
C ALA A 118 -13.81 -7.48 13.02
N ARG A 119 -12.49 -7.52 13.25
CA ARG A 119 -11.53 -8.14 12.32
C ARG A 119 -11.71 -9.64 12.21
N GLN A 120 -12.04 -10.32 13.31
CA GLN A 120 -12.32 -11.77 13.31
C GLN A 120 -13.56 -12.16 12.51
N GLN A 121 -14.47 -11.25 12.24
CA GLN A 121 -15.59 -11.52 11.35
C GLN A 121 -15.17 -11.69 9.88
N ILE A 122 -14.09 -11.03 9.48
CA ILE A 122 -13.66 -10.93 8.07
C ILE A 122 -12.37 -11.69 7.75
N VAL A 123 -11.55 -12.00 8.75
CA VAL A 123 -10.31 -12.79 8.62
C VAL A 123 -10.21 -13.79 9.75
N ASP A 124 -9.36 -14.80 9.59
CA ASP A 124 -8.92 -15.68 10.69
C ASP A 124 -7.52 -15.26 11.15
N PHE A 125 -7.18 -15.60 12.38
CA PHE A 125 -5.92 -15.25 13.00
C PHE A 125 -5.15 -16.49 13.45
N SER A 126 -3.83 -16.40 13.43
CA SER A 126 -2.95 -17.33 14.12
C SER A 126 -3.09 -17.23 15.64
N ASN A 127 -2.35 -18.03 16.36
CA ASN A 127 -2.05 -17.77 17.78
C ASN A 127 -1.42 -16.38 17.93
N LEU A 128 -1.65 -15.77 19.10
CA LEU A 128 -1.03 -14.50 19.43
C LEU A 128 0.50 -14.64 19.46
N TYR A 129 1.21 -13.67 18.92
CA TYR A 129 2.66 -13.59 19.03
C TYR A 129 3.16 -12.42 19.88
N TYR A 130 2.27 -11.45 20.20
CA TYR A 130 2.62 -10.29 21.02
C TYR A 130 1.42 -9.81 21.83
N VAL A 131 1.69 -9.37 23.06
CA VAL A 131 0.73 -8.63 23.91
C VAL A 131 1.43 -7.40 24.45
N GLY A 132 0.81 -6.24 24.31
CA GLY A 132 1.35 -4.98 24.80
C GLY A 132 0.26 -3.96 25.10
N ASN A 133 0.65 -2.83 25.63
CA ASN A 133 -0.25 -1.73 25.96
C ASN A 133 -0.13 -0.61 24.93
N GLY A 134 -1.20 0.16 24.76
CA GLY A 134 -1.15 1.46 24.13
C GLY A 134 -0.70 2.53 25.11
N VAL A 135 -0.04 3.55 24.58
CA VAL A 135 0.39 4.73 25.33
C VAL A 135 0.02 6.00 24.57
N ALA A 136 -0.07 7.09 25.32
CA ALA A 136 -0.14 8.44 24.79
C ALA A 136 1.24 9.07 24.87
N ILE A 137 1.78 9.57 23.74
CA ILE A 137 3.00 10.37 23.72
C ILE A 137 2.67 11.82 23.36
N ALA A 138 3.48 12.73 23.86
CA ALA A 138 3.36 14.16 23.58
C ALA A 138 4.75 14.79 23.43
N HIS A 139 4.79 16.01 22.94
CA HIS A 139 6.02 16.81 22.97
C HIS A 139 6.46 17.06 24.43
N SER A 140 7.76 17.13 24.70
CA SER A 140 8.33 17.30 26.04
C SER A 140 7.90 18.59 26.77
N SER A 141 7.41 19.59 26.04
CA SER A 141 6.79 20.79 26.62
C SER A 141 5.35 20.58 27.12
N PHE A 142 4.75 19.42 26.87
CA PHE A 142 3.43 19.09 27.40
C PHE A 142 3.55 18.81 28.92
N THR A 143 2.85 19.60 29.75
CA THR A 143 2.94 19.48 31.19
C THR A 143 1.83 18.67 31.84
N GLY A 144 0.86 18.21 31.04
CA GLY A 144 -0.25 17.37 31.48
C GLY A 144 0.17 15.91 31.69
N THR A 145 -0.64 15.16 32.43
CA THR A 145 -0.60 13.70 32.53
C THR A 145 -1.96 13.16 32.09
N ILE A 146 -1.96 12.14 31.24
CA ILE A 146 -3.19 11.55 30.72
C ILE A 146 -3.42 10.23 31.43
N ASN A 147 -4.35 10.21 32.38
CA ASN A 147 -4.73 9.05 33.18
C ASN A 147 -6.09 8.49 32.75
N SER A 148 -6.88 9.28 32.04
CA SER A 148 -8.24 8.93 31.62
C SER A 148 -8.56 9.56 30.27
N PRO A 149 -9.57 9.05 29.53
CA PRO A 149 -10.02 9.68 28.28
C PRO A 149 -10.39 11.15 28.43
N THR A 150 -10.92 11.58 29.58
CA THR A 150 -11.35 12.97 29.81
C THR A 150 -10.20 13.96 29.89
N ASP A 151 -8.98 13.50 30.16
CA ASP A 151 -7.77 14.33 30.18
C ASP A 151 -7.30 14.76 28.78
N LEU A 152 -7.86 14.11 27.74
CA LEU A 152 -7.65 14.46 26.32
C LEU A 152 -8.59 15.59 25.84
N ARG A 153 -9.43 16.17 26.72
CA ARG A 153 -10.40 17.21 26.35
C ARG A 153 -9.71 18.42 25.76
N GLY A 154 -10.16 18.79 24.53
CA GLY A 154 -9.65 19.95 23.80
C GLY A 154 -8.26 19.76 23.19
N LEU A 155 -7.70 18.55 23.24
CA LEU A 155 -6.44 18.21 22.60
C LEU A 155 -6.68 17.61 21.21
N ARG A 156 -5.76 17.90 20.29
CA ARG A 156 -5.71 17.23 18.97
C ARG A 156 -4.98 15.90 19.13
N VAL A 157 -5.68 14.82 18.81
CA VAL A 157 -5.23 13.45 19.03
C VAL A 157 -4.90 12.80 17.68
N GLY A 158 -3.63 12.46 17.45
CA GLY A 158 -3.17 11.76 16.26
C GLY A 158 -3.15 10.26 16.44
N VAL A 159 -3.58 9.55 15.41
CA VAL A 159 -3.62 8.07 15.35
C VAL A 159 -3.30 7.58 13.95
N GLN A 160 -2.79 6.36 13.82
CA GLN A 160 -2.70 5.72 12.51
C GLN A 160 -4.09 5.29 12.03
N ARG A 161 -4.41 5.56 10.78
CA ARG A 161 -5.69 5.19 10.15
C ARG A 161 -5.87 3.68 10.14
N GLY A 162 -7.10 3.22 10.41
CA GLY A 162 -7.43 1.80 10.48
C GLY A 162 -6.89 1.08 11.70
N SER A 163 -6.16 1.77 12.60
CA SER A 163 -5.65 1.18 13.83
C SER A 163 -6.74 1.05 14.90
N THR A 164 -6.50 0.19 15.88
CA THR A 164 -7.37 0.06 17.06
C THR A 164 -7.35 1.32 17.93
N TYR A 165 -6.30 2.14 17.82
CA TYR A 165 -6.22 3.45 18.49
C TYR A 165 -7.19 4.45 17.88
N GLN A 166 -7.38 4.41 16.56
CA GLN A 166 -8.40 5.23 15.91
C GLN A 166 -9.80 4.84 16.37
N SER A 167 -10.13 3.54 16.36
CA SER A 167 -11.43 3.04 16.81
C SER A 167 -11.67 3.39 18.28
N TRP A 168 -10.67 3.17 19.14
CA TRP A 168 -10.76 3.50 20.55
C TRP A 168 -10.98 5.02 20.78
N ALA A 169 -10.24 5.87 20.05
CA ALA A 169 -10.40 7.32 20.15
C ALA A 169 -11.77 7.78 19.63
N GLN A 170 -12.26 7.18 18.55
CA GLN A 170 -13.60 7.44 18.04
C GLN A 170 -14.67 7.13 19.08
N GLU A 171 -14.63 5.93 19.66
CA GLU A 171 -15.62 5.45 20.64
C GLU A 171 -15.54 6.15 22.00
N ASN A 172 -14.31 6.44 22.47
CA ASN A 172 -14.11 6.94 23.85
C ASN A 172 -13.89 8.44 23.94
N LEU A 173 -13.53 9.10 22.86
CA LEU A 173 -13.27 10.55 22.87
C LEU A 173 -14.34 11.29 22.06
N VAL A 174 -14.54 10.91 20.79
CA VAL A 174 -15.43 11.66 19.90
C VAL A 174 -16.89 11.39 20.24
N GLU A 175 -17.32 10.13 20.26
CA GLU A 175 -18.73 9.75 20.53
C GLU A 175 -19.18 10.14 21.93
N LYS A 176 -18.25 10.20 22.90
CA LYS A 176 -18.51 10.68 24.26
C LYS A 176 -18.37 12.19 24.42
N GLY A 177 -18.09 12.94 23.36
CA GLY A 177 -17.97 14.39 23.39
C GLY A 177 -16.79 14.91 24.22
N VAL A 178 -15.73 14.12 24.37
CA VAL A 178 -14.48 14.53 25.02
C VAL A 178 -13.70 15.47 24.10
N ILE A 179 -13.56 15.09 22.83
CA ILE A 179 -12.96 15.92 21.77
C ILE A 179 -13.95 16.05 20.62
N ALA A 180 -13.77 17.07 19.78
CA ALA A 180 -14.54 17.19 18.55
C ALA A 180 -13.98 16.22 17.47
N GLN A 181 -14.82 15.85 16.49
CA GLN A 181 -14.40 14.95 15.39
C GLN A 181 -13.14 15.46 14.66
N GLN A 182 -13.03 16.75 14.44
CA GLN A 182 -11.91 17.41 13.79
C GLN A 182 -10.60 17.35 14.59
N ASP A 183 -10.68 17.08 15.89
CA ASP A 183 -9.52 16.98 16.78
C ASP A 183 -8.96 15.56 16.83
N LEU A 184 -9.69 14.58 16.29
CA LEU A 184 -9.16 13.25 16.00
C LEU A 184 -8.54 13.26 14.60
N VAL A 185 -7.20 13.15 14.52
CA VAL A 185 -6.43 13.29 13.27
C VAL A 185 -5.86 11.94 12.86
N PRO A 186 -6.48 11.23 11.89
CA PRO A 186 -5.97 9.97 11.38
C PRO A 186 -4.92 10.20 10.29
N TYR A 187 -3.75 9.59 10.45
CA TYR A 187 -2.63 9.64 9.53
C TYR A 187 -2.50 8.34 8.73
N SER A 188 -1.92 8.42 7.55
CA SER A 188 -1.66 7.22 6.73
C SER A 188 -0.58 6.34 7.32
N THR A 189 0.41 6.93 8.00
CA THR A 189 1.54 6.23 8.61
C THR A 189 1.75 6.61 10.07
N ALA A 190 2.27 5.68 10.87
CA ALA A 190 2.65 5.97 12.25
C ALA A 190 3.82 6.96 12.34
N SER A 191 4.71 6.95 11.35
CA SER A 191 5.82 7.90 11.25
C SER A 191 5.33 9.35 11.11
N GLU A 192 4.23 9.59 10.38
CA GLU A 192 3.59 10.91 10.30
C GLU A 192 3.02 11.35 11.65
N VAL A 193 2.40 10.43 12.39
CA VAL A 193 1.89 10.73 13.74
C VAL A 193 3.02 11.18 14.67
N VAL A 194 4.14 10.44 14.66
CA VAL A 194 5.34 10.77 15.47
C VAL A 194 5.92 12.12 15.06
N ARG A 195 6.05 12.39 13.76
CA ARG A 195 6.55 13.66 13.24
C ARG A 195 5.68 14.84 13.72
N ASP A 196 4.37 14.71 13.62
CA ASP A 196 3.46 15.82 13.85
C ASP A 196 3.24 16.08 15.35
N VAL A 197 3.36 15.08 16.21
CA VAL A 197 3.42 15.32 17.66
C VAL A 197 4.75 15.97 18.09
N SER A 198 5.87 15.60 17.46
CA SER A 198 7.16 16.28 17.67
C SER A 198 7.11 17.74 17.26
N ASN A 199 6.45 18.05 16.15
CA ASN A 199 6.29 19.42 15.62
C ASN A 199 5.14 20.20 16.28
N ARG A 200 4.44 19.62 17.25
CA ARG A 200 3.29 20.23 17.95
C ARG A 200 2.12 20.58 17.00
N ILE A 201 2.02 19.90 15.86
CA ILE A 201 0.87 19.99 14.94
C ILE A 201 -0.33 19.30 15.57
N ILE A 202 -0.10 18.18 16.27
CA ILE A 202 -1.03 17.52 17.18
C ILE A 202 -0.47 17.58 18.60
N ASP A 203 -1.33 17.46 19.59
CA ASP A 203 -0.94 17.62 20.98
C ASP A 203 -0.53 16.27 21.61
N VAL A 204 -1.20 15.19 21.19
CA VAL A 204 -0.98 13.82 21.68
C VAL A 204 -1.06 12.83 20.53
N ALA A 205 -0.21 11.80 20.58
CA ALA A 205 -0.28 10.66 19.68
C ALA A 205 -0.58 9.38 20.47
N LEU A 206 -1.52 8.54 19.99
CA LEU A 206 -1.81 7.23 20.57
C LEU A 206 -1.18 6.13 19.71
N MET A 207 -0.39 5.27 20.34
CA MET A 207 0.30 4.17 19.66
C MET A 207 0.73 3.06 20.62
N GLY A 208 1.29 1.97 20.09
CA GLY A 208 1.84 0.89 20.91
C GLY A 208 3.06 1.32 21.72
N GLN A 209 3.17 0.80 22.92
CA GLN A 209 4.25 1.16 23.88
C GLN A 209 5.64 0.93 23.27
N ALA A 210 5.90 -0.20 22.63
CA ALA A 210 7.22 -0.49 22.05
C ALA A 210 7.63 0.52 20.96
N THR A 211 6.68 0.91 20.12
CA THR A 211 6.90 1.94 19.06
C THR A 211 7.12 3.31 19.69
N ALA A 212 6.32 3.66 20.69
CA ALA A 212 6.45 4.93 21.43
C ALA A 212 7.82 5.05 22.13
N GLU A 213 8.25 4.01 22.84
CA GLU A 213 9.55 3.97 23.52
C GLU A 213 10.71 4.16 22.54
N LEU A 214 10.63 3.50 21.37
CA LEU A 214 11.63 3.67 20.32
C LEU A 214 11.60 5.10 19.73
N ALA A 215 10.42 5.67 19.52
CA ALA A 215 10.26 7.04 19.04
C ALA A 215 10.89 8.04 20.01
N ILE A 216 10.61 7.91 21.31
CA ILE A 216 11.18 8.74 22.37
C ILE A 216 12.71 8.58 22.45
N LYS A 217 13.22 7.35 22.36
CA LYS A 217 14.66 7.09 22.35
C LYS A 217 15.37 7.78 21.18
N ARG A 218 14.69 7.90 20.03
CA ARG A 218 15.22 8.55 18.82
C ARG A 218 15.01 10.06 18.80
N ASN A 219 14.04 10.56 19.57
CA ASN A 219 13.70 11.98 19.63
C ASN A 219 13.44 12.42 21.07
N ALA A 220 14.42 13.12 21.64
CA ALA A 220 14.37 13.64 23.01
C ALA A 220 13.30 14.74 23.24
N GLU A 221 12.67 15.23 22.16
CA GLU A 221 11.55 16.17 22.24
C GLU A 221 10.21 15.48 22.55
N LEU A 222 10.20 14.15 22.65
CA LEU A 222 9.02 13.37 22.96
C LEU A 222 9.06 12.82 24.40
N GLN A 223 7.90 12.64 24.99
CA GLN A 223 7.72 11.98 26.27
C GLN A 223 6.45 11.14 26.31
N VAL A 224 6.39 10.17 27.24
CA VAL A 224 5.14 9.48 27.59
C VAL A 224 4.27 10.44 28.40
N ALA A 225 3.07 10.72 27.91
CA ALA A 225 2.07 11.55 28.58
C ALA A 225 1.01 10.71 29.32
N GLY A 226 0.82 9.45 28.92
CA GLY A 226 -0.12 8.52 29.56
C GLY A 226 0.13 7.07 29.14
N THR A 227 -0.28 6.13 29.99
CA THR A 227 -0.06 4.68 29.80
C THR A 227 -1.36 3.89 29.94
N SER A 228 -1.31 2.61 29.53
CA SER A 228 -2.41 1.66 29.73
C SER A 228 -3.68 1.95 28.93
N PHE A 229 -3.53 2.54 27.76
CA PHE A 229 -4.63 2.66 26.82
C PHE A 229 -4.72 1.41 25.94
N ASN A 230 -5.90 0.89 25.76
CA ASN A 230 -6.24 -0.12 24.73
C ASN A 230 -5.18 -1.22 24.56
N GLN A 231 -5.21 -2.24 25.42
CA GLN A 231 -4.29 -3.39 25.34
C GLN A 231 -4.35 -4.02 23.95
N GLN A 232 -3.19 -4.31 23.38
CA GLN A 232 -3.03 -4.88 22.05
C GLN A 232 -2.64 -6.34 22.12
N GLN A 233 -3.24 -7.15 21.25
CA GLN A 233 -2.93 -8.57 21.07
C GLN A 233 -2.66 -8.80 19.59
N TYR A 234 -1.40 -9.01 19.19
CA TYR A 234 -1.04 -9.15 17.79
C TYR A 234 -1.02 -10.61 17.36
N ALA A 235 -1.56 -10.86 16.15
CA ALA A 235 -1.56 -12.15 15.49
C ALA A 235 -1.43 -11.97 13.97
N ILE A 236 -1.04 -13.06 13.30
CA ILE A 236 -0.96 -13.11 11.84
C ILE A 236 -2.37 -13.33 11.30
N ALA A 237 -2.84 -12.45 10.43
CA ALA A 237 -4.14 -12.61 9.79
C ALA A 237 -4.02 -13.40 8.49
N VAL A 238 -5.01 -14.26 8.24
CA VAL A 238 -5.18 -15.03 7.01
C VAL A 238 -6.62 -14.90 6.53
N ARG A 239 -6.91 -15.28 5.30
CA ARG A 239 -8.28 -15.29 4.79
C ARG A 239 -9.19 -16.14 5.67
N LYS A 240 -10.44 -15.76 5.74
CA LYS A 240 -11.47 -16.52 6.48
C LYS A 240 -11.55 -17.95 5.92
N GLY A 241 -11.46 -18.96 6.81
CA GLY A 241 -11.45 -20.37 6.43
C GLY A 241 -10.15 -20.87 5.78
N SER A 242 -9.06 -20.10 5.85
CA SER A 242 -7.77 -20.48 5.27
C SER A 242 -7.14 -21.67 5.97
N SER A 243 -6.70 -22.66 5.18
CA SER A 243 -5.93 -23.80 5.67
C SER A 243 -4.52 -23.42 6.16
N LEU A 244 -4.08 -22.17 5.96
CA LEU A 244 -2.77 -21.67 6.37
C LEU A 244 -2.65 -21.43 7.88
N ALA A 245 -3.75 -21.17 8.59
CA ALA A 245 -3.73 -20.85 10.03
C ALA A 245 -3.08 -21.95 10.88
N ALA A 246 -3.37 -23.22 10.60
CA ALA A 246 -2.80 -24.33 11.35
C ALA A 246 -1.28 -24.48 11.16
N PRO A 247 -0.70 -24.47 9.94
CA PRO A 247 0.74 -24.43 9.72
C PRO A 247 1.44 -23.24 10.39
N LEU A 248 0.87 -22.04 10.33
CA LEU A 248 1.42 -20.87 11.01
C LEU A 248 1.49 -21.08 12.54
N ASN A 249 0.43 -21.64 13.14
CA ASN A 249 0.41 -21.92 14.57
C ASN A 249 1.46 -22.97 14.96
N GLN A 250 1.63 -24.02 14.16
CA GLN A 250 2.66 -25.03 14.39
C GLN A 250 4.07 -24.42 14.31
N ALA A 251 4.32 -23.55 13.32
CA ALA A 251 5.59 -22.85 13.20
C ALA A 251 5.84 -21.92 14.39
N LEU A 252 4.85 -21.14 14.82
CA LEU A 252 4.97 -20.27 16.00
C LEU A 252 5.33 -21.09 17.26
N ILE A 253 4.66 -22.22 17.52
CA ILE A 253 4.94 -23.10 18.66
C ILE A 253 6.35 -23.68 18.55
N ALA A 254 6.80 -24.10 17.38
CA ALA A 254 8.14 -24.60 17.17
C ALA A 254 9.22 -23.54 17.48
N LEU A 255 9.06 -22.31 16.96
CA LEU A 255 9.97 -21.19 17.20
C LEU A 255 10.02 -20.76 18.68
N GLN A 256 8.93 -20.96 19.42
CA GLN A 256 8.91 -20.78 20.87
C GLN A 256 9.73 -21.85 21.57
N SER A 257 9.53 -23.10 21.15
CA SER A 257 10.14 -24.27 21.81
C SER A 257 11.65 -24.36 21.58
N ASP A 258 12.13 -23.91 20.41
CA ASP A 258 13.57 -23.95 20.05
C ASP A 258 14.34 -22.68 20.48
N GLY A 259 13.66 -21.70 21.07
CA GLY A 259 14.25 -20.46 21.57
C GLY A 259 14.41 -19.35 20.52
N THR A 260 14.18 -19.62 19.24
CA THR A 260 14.30 -18.63 18.16
C THR A 260 13.41 -17.41 18.43
N PHE A 261 12.17 -17.64 18.87
CA PHE A 261 11.27 -16.55 19.22
C PHE A 261 11.83 -15.65 20.32
N ALA A 262 12.39 -16.22 21.38
CA ALA A 262 12.99 -15.47 22.48
C ALA A 262 14.20 -14.63 22.02
N ASP A 263 14.98 -15.16 21.07
CA ASP A 263 16.09 -14.41 20.47
C ASP A 263 15.61 -13.20 19.68
N LEU A 264 14.56 -13.34 18.89
CA LEU A 264 13.93 -12.23 18.14
C LEU A 264 13.37 -11.16 19.08
N VAL A 265 12.71 -11.55 20.17
CA VAL A 265 12.22 -10.61 21.19
C VAL A 265 13.38 -9.80 21.78
N ARG A 266 14.48 -10.46 22.16
CA ARG A 266 15.67 -9.77 22.71
C ARG A 266 16.30 -8.84 21.69
N GLN A 267 16.36 -9.25 20.43
CA GLN A 267 16.97 -8.47 19.36
C GLN A 267 16.19 -7.18 19.04
N TYR A 268 14.88 -7.29 18.91
CA TYR A 268 14.05 -6.19 18.39
C TYR A 268 13.26 -5.43 19.46
N LEU A 269 12.73 -6.14 20.46
CA LEU A 269 11.81 -5.54 21.43
C LEU A 269 12.51 -5.15 22.74
N GLN A 270 13.76 -5.57 22.94
CA GLN A 270 14.59 -5.26 24.12
C GLN A 270 13.88 -5.56 25.46
N THR A 271 13.03 -6.57 25.48
CA THR A 271 12.24 -6.99 26.64
C THR A 271 12.37 -8.51 26.86
N ASN A 272 11.85 -9.02 27.97
CA ASN A 272 11.83 -10.45 28.24
C ASN A 272 10.69 -11.13 27.48
N ALA A 273 10.96 -12.28 26.86
CA ALA A 273 9.98 -13.04 26.10
C ALA A 273 8.71 -13.37 26.91
N ASN A 274 8.83 -13.55 28.22
CA ASN A 274 7.70 -13.85 29.12
C ASN A 274 6.67 -12.69 29.25
N HIS A 275 7.05 -11.46 28.87
CA HIS A 275 6.14 -10.30 28.85
C HIS A 275 5.43 -10.15 27.48
N VAL A 276 5.88 -10.86 26.46
CA VAL A 276 5.45 -10.68 25.08
C VAL A 276 4.54 -11.83 24.64
N MET A 277 4.66 -12.99 25.29
CA MET A 277 3.93 -14.20 24.91
C MET A 277 2.81 -14.49 25.90
N PRO A 278 1.54 -14.53 25.47
CA PRO A 278 0.56 -15.33 26.16
C PRO A 278 0.84 -16.82 25.94
N ASP A 279 0.40 -17.68 26.86
CA ASP A 279 0.31 -19.12 26.61
C ASP A 279 -0.30 -19.36 25.22
N PRO A 280 0.11 -20.42 24.48
CA PRO A 280 -0.39 -20.70 23.13
C PRO A 280 -1.89 -21.01 23.14
N LYS A 281 -2.68 -19.97 23.27
CA LYS A 281 -4.12 -20.00 23.20
C LYS A 281 -4.54 -19.49 21.82
N PRO A 282 -5.42 -20.20 21.12
CA PRO A 282 -6.03 -19.66 19.89
C PRO A 282 -6.56 -18.28 20.17
N ALA A 283 -6.48 -17.36 19.18
CA ALA A 283 -7.07 -16.04 19.24
C ALA A 283 -8.63 -16.16 19.27
N THR A 284 -9.15 -16.75 20.34
CA THR A 284 -10.61 -16.80 20.63
C THR A 284 -10.97 -15.48 21.29
N GLY A 285 -11.76 -14.68 20.55
CA GLY A 285 -12.11 -13.32 20.94
C GLY A 285 -13.04 -13.21 22.14
N GLU A 286 -12.52 -13.52 23.31
CA GLU A 286 -13.13 -13.06 24.56
C GLU A 286 -12.17 -12.06 25.23
N MET A 287 -12.32 -10.80 24.84
CA MET A 287 -11.92 -9.71 25.72
C MET A 287 -12.85 -9.69 26.92
N PRO A 288 -12.38 -9.49 28.16
CA PRO A 288 -13.27 -9.28 29.30
C PRO A 288 -14.14 -8.06 28.99
N VAL A 289 -15.41 -8.33 28.70
CA VAL A 289 -16.44 -7.30 28.63
C VAL A 289 -16.55 -6.75 30.06
N PRO A 290 -16.43 -5.43 30.28
CA PRO A 290 -16.83 -4.86 31.56
C PRO A 290 -18.29 -5.25 31.82
N THR A 291 -18.58 -5.91 32.92
CA THR A 291 -19.92 -6.31 33.30
C THR A 291 -20.76 -5.05 33.44
N ALA A 292 -21.50 -4.72 32.39
CA ALA A 292 -22.48 -3.65 32.43
C ALA A 292 -23.66 -4.10 33.25
N THR A 293 -23.97 -3.39 34.32
CA THR A 293 -25.21 -3.47 35.06
C THR A 293 -26.38 -3.28 34.08
N PRO A 294 -27.41 -4.16 34.02
CA PRO A 294 -28.47 -4.03 33.04
C PRO A 294 -29.28 -2.75 33.30
N ALA A 295 -29.21 -1.84 32.33
CA ALA A 295 -30.12 -0.71 32.24
C ALA A 295 -31.49 -1.17 31.70
N PRO A 296 -32.62 -0.53 32.09
CA PRO A 296 -33.93 -0.93 31.63
C PRO A 296 -34.07 -0.85 30.13
N ALA A 297 -34.74 -1.84 29.55
CA ALA A 297 -34.96 -1.98 28.10
C ALA A 297 -35.62 -0.71 27.53
N ALA A 298 -34.86 0.05 26.75
CA ALA A 298 -35.38 1.07 25.87
C ALA A 298 -35.86 0.44 24.57
N THR A 299 -36.98 0.90 24.07
CA THR A 299 -37.55 0.52 22.75
C THR A 299 -36.49 0.67 21.67
N PRO A 300 -36.27 -0.30 20.77
CA PRO A 300 -35.23 -0.22 19.76
C PRO A 300 -35.48 0.97 18.83
N ALA A 301 -34.56 1.91 18.83
CA ALA A 301 -34.46 2.93 17.77
C ALA A 301 -34.19 2.21 16.44
N PRO A 302 -34.71 2.71 15.30
CA PRO A 302 -34.39 2.15 13.98
C PRO A 302 -32.86 2.12 13.82
N ALA A 303 -32.35 0.97 13.38
CA ALA A 303 -30.92 0.78 13.17
C ALA A 303 -30.39 1.90 12.24
N PRO A 304 -29.27 2.56 12.59
CA PRO A 304 -28.68 3.58 11.73
C PRO A 304 -28.34 2.96 10.38
N CYS A 305 -28.64 3.68 9.28
CA CYS A 305 -28.28 3.22 7.95
C CYS A 305 -26.74 3.22 7.79
N VAL A 306 -26.23 2.32 6.96
CA VAL A 306 -24.78 2.15 6.72
C VAL A 306 -24.41 2.83 5.41
N THR A 307 -23.43 3.74 5.42
CA THR A 307 -22.82 4.31 4.23
C THR A 307 -21.70 3.39 3.76
N SER A 308 -21.78 2.90 2.52
CA SER A 308 -20.77 2.01 1.95
C SER A 308 -20.69 2.14 0.43
N MET A 309 -19.52 1.87 -0.15
CA MET A 309 -19.27 1.90 -1.59
C MET A 309 -18.53 0.62 -2.00
N ALA A 310 -18.97 0.03 -3.11
CA ALA A 310 -18.29 -1.07 -3.77
C ALA A 310 -17.79 -0.62 -5.16
N PHE A 311 -16.57 -1.03 -5.49
CA PHE A 311 -16.04 -0.95 -6.85
C PHE A 311 -16.81 -1.89 -7.76
N VAL A 312 -17.10 -1.44 -8.99
CA VAL A 312 -17.81 -2.26 -9.99
C VAL A 312 -16.92 -2.53 -11.20
N ALA A 313 -16.29 -1.50 -11.75
CA ALA A 313 -15.43 -1.65 -12.92
C ALA A 313 -14.55 -0.42 -13.15
N ASP A 314 -13.39 -0.64 -13.77
CA ASP A 314 -12.65 0.40 -14.46
C ASP A 314 -13.35 0.77 -15.77
N LEU A 315 -13.45 2.07 -16.06
CA LEU A 315 -14.03 2.55 -17.31
C LEU A 315 -12.97 2.76 -18.39
N ASN A 316 -11.74 2.99 -17.97
CA ASN A 316 -10.57 3.18 -18.83
C ASN A 316 -9.29 2.93 -18.03
N LEU A 317 -8.13 2.90 -18.72
CA LEU A 317 -6.80 2.75 -18.13
C LEU A 317 -6.73 1.58 -17.13
N ASP A 318 -6.89 0.35 -17.65
CA ASP A 318 -6.63 -0.87 -16.88
C ASP A 318 -5.11 -0.99 -16.64
N ASP A 319 -4.68 -0.84 -15.41
CA ASP A 319 -3.29 -0.99 -14.98
C ASP A 319 -2.91 -2.46 -14.68
N ARG A 320 -3.86 -3.38 -14.89
CA ARG A 320 -3.73 -4.82 -14.65
C ARG A 320 -3.17 -5.12 -13.25
N ASN A 321 -3.70 -4.45 -12.25
CA ASN A 321 -3.22 -4.53 -10.87
C ASN A 321 -1.70 -4.25 -10.75
N MET A 322 -1.22 -3.23 -11.46
CA MET A 322 0.20 -2.82 -11.51
C MET A 322 1.16 -3.82 -12.14
N THR A 323 0.66 -4.91 -12.75
CA THR A 323 1.52 -5.86 -13.49
C THR A 323 1.96 -5.32 -14.85
N ALA A 324 1.17 -4.42 -15.43
CA ALA A 324 1.48 -3.74 -16.69
C ALA A 324 0.83 -2.35 -16.71
N PRO A 325 1.28 -1.41 -15.86
CA PRO A 325 0.69 -0.08 -15.80
C PRO A 325 0.88 0.66 -17.13
N PRO A 326 -0.12 1.46 -17.57
CA PRO A 326 -0.03 2.26 -18.77
C PRO A 326 1.21 3.16 -18.76
N ILE A 327 1.90 3.22 -19.90
CA ILE A 327 3.09 4.08 -20.08
C ILE A 327 2.62 5.49 -20.43
N MET A 328 3.10 6.48 -19.68
CA MET A 328 2.82 7.90 -19.88
C MET A 328 4.12 8.67 -20.08
N VAL A 329 4.09 9.69 -20.93
CA VAL A 329 5.22 10.64 -20.99
C VAL A 329 5.14 11.63 -19.84
N PRO A 330 6.28 12.18 -19.35
CA PRO A 330 6.30 13.19 -18.30
C PRO A 330 5.37 14.36 -18.64
N GLY A 331 4.48 14.75 -17.72
CA GLY A 331 3.55 15.85 -17.87
C GLY A 331 2.34 15.59 -18.78
N GLN A 332 2.14 14.38 -19.26
CA GLN A 332 0.97 14.00 -20.07
C GLN A 332 -0.32 14.12 -19.26
N ASP A 333 -1.32 14.80 -19.81
CA ASP A 333 -2.67 14.82 -19.24
C ASP A 333 -3.42 13.55 -19.63
N PHE A 334 -4.15 12.98 -18.67
CA PHE A 334 -4.97 11.78 -18.87
C PHE A 334 -6.15 11.77 -17.89
N SER A 335 -7.07 10.84 -18.03
CA SER A 335 -8.18 10.67 -17.10
C SER A 335 -8.32 9.21 -16.70
N LYS A 336 -8.77 8.98 -15.47
CA LYS A 336 -9.17 7.66 -14.95
C LYS A 336 -10.61 7.70 -14.51
N GLY A 337 -11.38 6.73 -14.97
CA GLY A 337 -12.79 6.57 -14.61
C GLY A 337 -13.05 5.25 -13.91
N TRP A 338 -13.94 5.29 -12.91
CA TRP A 338 -14.43 4.10 -12.21
C TRP A 338 -15.96 4.11 -12.20
N ARG A 339 -16.55 2.92 -12.34
CA ARG A 339 -17.93 2.67 -11.98
C ARG A 339 -17.98 2.15 -10.57
N ILE A 340 -18.74 2.83 -9.72
CA ILE A 340 -18.89 2.48 -8.31
C ILE A 340 -20.38 2.32 -7.98
N ARG A 341 -20.68 1.57 -6.92
CA ARG A 341 -22.04 1.33 -6.45
C ARG A 341 -22.19 1.78 -5.00
N ASN A 342 -23.30 2.42 -4.69
CA ASN A 342 -23.74 2.57 -3.31
C ASN A 342 -24.27 1.20 -2.83
N ASN A 343 -23.45 0.42 -2.14
CA ASN A 343 -23.85 -0.88 -1.58
C ASN A 343 -24.22 -0.79 -0.09
N GLY A 344 -24.30 0.43 0.46
CA GLY A 344 -24.82 0.69 1.78
C GLY A 344 -26.35 0.70 1.84
N SER A 345 -26.90 1.03 2.98
CA SER A 345 -28.33 1.23 3.21
C SER A 345 -28.73 2.71 3.32
N CYS A 346 -27.73 3.63 3.41
CA CYS A 346 -27.96 5.07 3.32
C CYS A 346 -27.95 5.54 1.86
N ASP A 347 -28.83 6.49 1.51
CA ASP A 347 -28.68 7.26 0.29
C ASP A 347 -27.48 8.24 0.43
N TRP A 348 -26.69 8.42 -0.63
CA TRP A 348 -25.61 9.41 -0.63
C TRP A 348 -26.16 10.78 -1.03
N GLY A 349 -25.69 11.84 -0.35
CA GLY A 349 -25.94 13.22 -0.76
C GLY A 349 -25.14 13.60 -2.02
N ALA A 350 -25.52 14.72 -2.63
CA ALA A 350 -24.80 15.26 -3.81
C ALA A 350 -23.36 15.75 -3.48
N ASP A 351 -23.07 15.96 -2.23
CA ASP A 351 -21.83 16.42 -1.63
C ASP A 351 -20.84 15.28 -1.29
N VAL A 352 -21.29 14.04 -1.41
CA VAL A 352 -20.39 12.87 -1.37
C VAL A 352 -19.43 12.95 -2.56
N ALA A 353 -18.14 12.71 -2.32
CA ALA A 353 -17.12 12.88 -3.35
C ALA A 353 -16.06 11.79 -3.29
N LEU A 354 -15.49 11.45 -4.46
CA LEU A 354 -14.27 10.66 -4.57
C LEU A 354 -13.07 11.59 -4.39
N VAL A 355 -12.17 11.27 -3.47
CA VAL A 355 -11.03 12.11 -3.12
C VAL A 355 -9.74 11.28 -3.08
N TYR A 356 -8.63 11.92 -3.46
CA TYR A 356 -7.30 11.32 -3.31
C TYR A 356 -6.97 11.14 -1.83
N VAL A 357 -6.49 9.96 -1.45
CA VAL A 357 -6.17 9.65 -0.06
C VAL A 357 -4.68 9.38 0.15
N ARG A 358 -4.01 8.73 -0.78
CA ARG A 358 -2.58 8.40 -0.68
C ARG A 358 -2.02 7.88 -2.01
N GLY A 359 -0.70 7.70 -2.08
CA GLY A 359 -0.01 7.04 -3.18
C GLY A 359 1.33 6.48 -2.75
N ASN A 360 1.95 5.69 -3.62
CA ASN A 360 3.27 5.11 -3.39
C ASN A 360 4.42 6.13 -3.41
N ARG A 361 4.15 7.34 -3.92
CA ARG A 361 5.08 8.49 -3.97
C ARG A 361 4.30 9.79 -3.78
N VAL A 362 4.99 10.86 -3.44
CA VAL A 362 4.38 12.20 -3.26
C VAL A 362 3.64 12.65 -4.52
N GLU A 363 4.21 12.36 -5.70
CA GLU A 363 3.67 12.74 -6.99
C GLU A 363 2.52 11.83 -7.46
N ALA A 364 2.22 10.74 -6.75
CA ALA A 364 1.20 9.77 -7.16
C ALA A 364 -0.24 10.30 -7.11
N GLY A 365 -0.46 11.47 -6.49
CA GLY A 365 -1.72 12.21 -6.60
C GLY A 365 -1.99 12.77 -8.00
N MET A 366 -0.93 12.92 -8.82
CA MET A 366 -0.99 13.28 -10.23
C MET A 366 -1.89 14.50 -10.51
N GLY A 367 -1.98 15.44 -9.54
CA GLY A 367 -2.82 16.62 -9.63
C GLY A 367 -4.34 16.36 -9.60
N GLY A 368 -4.74 15.12 -9.25
CA GLY A 368 -6.16 14.75 -9.20
C GLY A 368 -6.96 15.62 -8.23
N THR A 369 -8.09 16.13 -8.71
CA THR A 369 -9.01 16.93 -7.92
C THR A 369 -10.10 16.08 -7.29
N VAL A 370 -10.80 16.63 -6.30
CA VAL A 370 -12.01 16.03 -5.71
C VAL A 370 -13.09 15.89 -6.79
N VAL A 371 -13.71 14.72 -6.89
CA VAL A 371 -14.78 14.44 -7.86
C VAL A 371 -16.09 14.19 -7.10
N PRO A 372 -16.99 15.19 -7.02
CA PRO A 372 -18.28 15.02 -6.35
C PRO A 372 -19.18 14.06 -7.15
N VAL A 373 -20.03 13.32 -6.45
CA VAL A 373 -21.10 12.53 -7.07
C VAL A 373 -22.07 13.45 -7.83
N GLY A 374 -22.27 14.68 -7.33
CA GLY A 374 -22.99 15.75 -8.00
C GLY A 374 -24.52 15.58 -8.05
N ARG A 375 -25.05 14.45 -7.56
CA ARG A 375 -26.48 14.19 -7.41
C ARG A 375 -26.70 13.23 -6.24
N PRO A 376 -27.87 13.20 -5.64
CA PRO A 376 -28.23 12.15 -4.71
C PRO A 376 -28.15 10.77 -5.39
N LEU A 377 -27.59 9.77 -4.70
CA LEU A 377 -27.45 8.40 -5.17
C LEU A 377 -28.09 7.45 -4.17
N LYS A 378 -29.15 6.76 -4.57
CA LYS A 378 -29.84 5.82 -3.69
C LYS A 378 -29.04 4.57 -3.41
N ALA A 379 -29.35 3.93 -2.30
CA ALA A 379 -28.84 2.59 -2.00
C ALA A 379 -29.09 1.61 -3.18
N GLY A 380 -28.07 0.90 -3.61
CA GLY A 380 -28.09 -0.02 -4.75
C GLY A 380 -27.76 0.61 -6.11
N GLU A 381 -27.81 1.93 -6.27
CA GLU A 381 -27.50 2.61 -7.53
C GLU A 381 -25.99 2.67 -7.81
N THR A 382 -25.65 2.81 -9.11
CA THR A 382 -24.26 3.01 -9.58
C THR A 382 -24.06 4.41 -10.13
N VAL A 383 -22.80 4.88 -10.08
CA VAL A 383 -22.36 6.12 -10.71
C VAL A 383 -20.97 5.93 -11.32
N ASP A 384 -20.73 6.60 -12.43
CA ASP A 384 -19.43 6.68 -13.08
C ASP A 384 -18.74 7.98 -12.65
N LEU A 385 -17.56 7.87 -12.04
CA LEU A 385 -16.75 9.01 -11.61
C LEU A 385 -15.43 9.01 -12.37
N THR A 386 -15.03 10.18 -12.85
CA THR A 386 -13.79 10.34 -13.62
C THR A 386 -12.94 11.44 -13.00
N VAL A 387 -11.67 11.14 -12.72
CA VAL A 387 -10.66 12.09 -12.27
C VAL A 387 -9.73 12.45 -13.41
N ASN A 388 -9.46 13.76 -13.59
CA ASN A 388 -8.45 14.24 -14.52
C ASN A 388 -7.10 14.30 -13.81
N LEU A 389 -6.08 13.79 -14.46
CA LEU A 389 -4.76 13.52 -13.89
C LEU A 389 -3.67 14.03 -14.83
N ARG A 390 -2.50 14.25 -14.28
CA ARG A 390 -1.30 14.60 -15.05
C ARG A 390 -0.14 13.72 -14.59
N ALA A 391 0.51 13.05 -15.54
CA ALA A 391 1.69 12.24 -15.26
C ALA A 391 2.81 13.09 -14.63
N PRO A 392 3.48 12.61 -13.57
CA PRO A 392 4.60 13.33 -12.96
C PRO A 392 5.71 13.66 -13.94
N GLN A 393 6.51 14.69 -13.62
CA GLN A 393 7.69 15.07 -14.41
C GLN A 393 8.90 14.18 -14.10
N VAL A 394 8.82 13.37 -13.05
CA VAL A 394 9.87 12.44 -12.62
C VAL A 394 9.55 11.02 -13.09
N TYR A 395 10.61 10.25 -13.34
CA TYR A 395 10.49 8.89 -13.85
C TYR A 395 10.14 7.90 -12.74
N GLY A 396 9.44 6.83 -13.08
CA GLY A 396 9.11 5.74 -12.17
C GLY A 396 7.70 5.21 -12.34
N VAL A 397 7.31 4.36 -11.40
CA VAL A 397 5.95 3.81 -11.30
C VAL A 397 5.20 4.59 -10.23
N PHE A 398 4.00 5.06 -10.57
CA PHE A 398 3.14 5.85 -9.71
C PHE A 398 1.81 5.15 -9.55
N GLN A 399 1.40 4.97 -8.30
CA GLN A 399 0.09 4.41 -7.95
C GLN A 399 -0.58 5.34 -6.94
N GLY A 400 -1.68 5.94 -7.34
CA GLY A 400 -2.49 6.80 -6.50
C GLY A 400 -3.80 6.12 -6.11
N PHE A 401 -4.29 6.40 -4.90
CA PHE A 401 -5.47 5.78 -4.31
C PHE A 401 -6.51 6.84 -3.99
N TRP A 402 -7.78 6.53 -4.31
CA TRP A 402 -8.95 7.38 -4.08
C TRP A 402 -9.99 6.63 -3.27
N GLN A 403 -10.73 7.35 -2.44
CA GLN A 403 -11.82 6.79 -1.64
C GLN A 403 -12.98 7.78 -1.55
N MET A 404 -14.18 7.25 -1.35
CA MET A 404 -15.36 8.09 -1.12
C MET A 404 -15.27 8.79 0.21
N ARG A 405 -15.73 10.04 0.26
CA ARG A 405 -15.81 10.87 1.45
C ARG A 405 -17.17 11.55 1.50
N ASP A 406 -17.83 11.50 2.65
CA ASP A 406 -19.12 12.16 2.87
C ASP A 406 -18.97 13.66 3.20
N ALA A 407 -20.10 14.33 3.38
CA ALA A 407 -20.17 15.76 3.74
C ALA A 407 -19.52 16.08 5.10
N LEU A 408 -19.46 15.10 6.00
CA LEU A 408 -18.83 15.23 7.31
C LEU A 408 -17.32 14.98 7.28
N GLY A 409 -16.78 14.66 6.09
CA GLY A 409 -15.37 14.35 5.91
C GLY A 409 -14.99 12.90 6.21
N GLN A 410 -15.98 12.03 6.47
CA GLN A 410 -15.76 10.62 6.75
C GLN A 410 -15.47 9.86 5.47
N TYR A 411 -14.40 9.07 5.47
CA TYR A 411 -14.10 8.15 4.37
C TYR A 411 -14.88 6.86 4.53
N PHE A 412 -15.38 6.32 3.41
CA PHE A 412 -16.15 5.09 3.42
C PHE A 412 -15.98 4.29 2.11
N GLY A 413 -16.33 3.02 2.17
CA GLY A 413 -16.30 2.10 1.03
C GLY A 413 -14.90 1.67 0.63
N GLU A 414 -14.81 0.96 -0.48
CA GLU A 414 -13.57 0.44 -1.04
C GLU A 414 -12.68 1.56 -1.56
N VAL A 415 -11.38 1.30 -1.57
CA VAL A 415 -10.38 2.20 -2.18
C VAL A 415 -10.21 1.81 -3.64
N VAL A 416 -10.33 2.77 -4.54
CA VAL A 416 -10.01 2.60 -5.96
C VAL A 416 -8.67 3.26 -6.27
N TRP A 417 -7.98 2.82 -7.31
CA TRP A 417 -6.65 3.33 -7.63
C TRP A 417 -6.43 3.51 -9.13
N VAL A 418 -5.39 4.23 -9.47
CA VAL A 418 -4.82 4.32 -10.80
C VAL A 418 -3.31 4.15 -10.72
N GLY A 419 -2.77 3.30 -11.59
CA GLY A 419 -1.35 3.10 -11.76
C GLY A 419 -0.87 3.51 -13.14
N ILE A 420 0.30 4.14 -13.20
CA ILE A 420 0.99 4.50 -14.44
C ILE A 420 2.49 4.29 -14.31
N GLN A 421 3.16 4.13 -15.44
CA GLN A 421 4.60 4.17 -15.52
C GLN A 421 5.07 5.36 -16.38
N VAL A 422 5.97 6.16 -15.84
CA VAL A 422 6.73 7.18 -16.57
C VAL A 422 8.14 6.62 -16.78
N PRO A 423 8.49 6.12 -17.99
CA PRO A 423 9.74 5.45 -18.23
C PRO A 423 10.91 6.43 -18.21
N ASP A 424 12.08 5.96 -17.78
CA ASP A 424 13.34 6.70 -17.97
C ASP A 424 13.58 6.94 -19.47
N PRO A 425 14.17 8.08 -19.86
CA PRO A 425 14.57 8.27 -21.24
C PRO A 425 15.51 7.15 -21.65
N ALA A 426 15.28 6.58 -22.83
CA ALA A 426 16.19 5.59 -23.37
C ALA A 426 17.63 6.15 -23.35
N PRO A 427 18.62 5.36 -22.94
CA PRO A 427 20.01 5.79 -23.03
C PRO A 427 20.28 6.21 -24.47
N PRO A 428 21.05 7.30 -24.68
CA PRO A 428 21.40 7.72 -26.05
C PRO A 428 21.96 6.52 -26.78
N PRO A 429 21.64 6.34 -28.07
CA PRO A 429 22.21 5.28 -28.85
C PRO A 429 23.74 5.32 -28.72
N PRO A 430 24.40 4.16 -28.60
CA PRO A 430 25.85 4.13 -28.55
C PRO A 430 26.39 4.91 -29.74
N PRO A 431 27.47 5.69 -29.58
CA PRO A 431 28.07 6.40 -30.68
C PRO A 431 28.31 5.37 -31.80
N PRO A 432 28.10 5.73 -33.10
CA PRO A 432 28.39 4.84 -34.20
C PRO A 432 29.82 4.29 -34.03
N PRO A 433 30.03 2.99 -34.29
CA PRO A 433 31.37 2.43 -34.21
C PRO A 433 32.29 3.29 -35.02
N PRO A 434 33.51 3.60 -34.52
CA PRO A 434 34.46 4.34 -35.29
C PRO A 434 34.61 3.63 -36.66
N PRO A 435 34.70 4.38 -37.77
CA PRO A 435 34.91 3.76 -39.07
C PRO A 435 36.13 2.81 -38.96
N PRO A 436 36.06 1.64 -39.59
CA PRO A 436 37.14 0.67 -39.50
C PRO A 436 38.45 1.40 -39.76
N ALA A 437 39.40 1.23 -38.86
CA ALA A 437 40.70 1.84 -38.98
C ALA A 437 41.28 1.34 -40.32
N THR A 438 41.28 2.20 -41.33
CA THR A 438 42.04 1.96 -42.54
C THR A 438 43.49 1.83 -42.09
N SER A 439 44.06 0.66 -42.31
CA SER A 439 45.45 0.39 -41.90
C SER A 439 46.34 1.50 -42.38
N ALA A 440 46.97 2.19 -41.44
CA ALA A 440 47.98 3.19 -41.75
C ALA A 440 49.10 2.50 -42.55
N ASN A 441 49.36 2.96 -43.74
CA ASN A 441 50.34 2.37 -44.60
C ASN A 441 51.57 3.32 -44.62
N PRO A 442 52.56 3.13 -43.73
CA PRO A 442 53.74 3.97 -43.68
C PRO A 442 54.66 3.65 -44.86
N ASN A 443 54.92 4.65 -45.66
CA ASN A 443 55.87 4.54 -46.74
C ASN A 443 57.22 5.18 -46.21
N LEU A 444 58.22 4.32 -46.01
CA LEU A 444 59.53 4.75 -45.58
C LEU A 444 60.43 4.85 -46.76
N ARG A 445 61.07 6.03 -46.98
CA ARG A 445 62.08 6.28 -48.06
C ARG A 445 63.36 6.82 -47.43
N VAL A 446 64.44 6.35 -47.97
CA VAL A 446 65.80 6.89 -47.69
C VAL A 446 66.38 7.54 -48.92
N ASP A 447 67.00 8.70 -48.80
CA ASP A 447 67.51 9.42 -49.93
C ASP A 447 68.81 8.76 -50.52
N SER A 448 69.45 7.91 -49.71
CA SER A 448 70.62 7.12 -50.16
C SER A 448 70.72 5.82 -49.40
N ASN A 449 70.88 4.71 -50.11
CA ASN A 449 71.07 3.36 -49.58
C ASN A 449 72.49 3.07 -49.12
N TYR A 450 73.41 3.95 -49.45
CA TYR A 450 74.85 3.86 -49.10
C TYR A 450 75.36 5.22 -48.62
N ILE A 451 75.91 5.23 -47.42
CA ILE A 451 76.55 6.38 -46.82
C ILE A 451 77.94 6.00 -46.33
N SER A 452 78.98 6.87 -46.58
CA SER A 452 80.32 6.70 -46.02
C SER A 452 80.34 7.13 -44.56
N ALA A 453 81.31 6.65 -43.80
CA ALA A 453 81.52 7.05 -42.41
C ALA A 453 81.58 8.58 -42.25
N GLY A 454 80.69 9.14 -41.41
CA GLY A 454 80.54 10.57 -41.16
C GLY A 454 79.55 11.32 -42.06
N GLN A 455 78.88 10.64 -43.02
CA GLN A 455 77.80 11.20 -43.81
C GLN A 455 76.43 10.87 -43.23
N CYS A 456 75.42 11.75 -43.42
CA CYS A 456 74.06 11.58 -43.02
C CYS A 456 73.16 11.39 -44.26
N THR A 457 72.12 10.59 -44.16
CA THR A 457 71.02 10.53 -45.15
C THR A 457 69.72 10.92 -44.49
N ALA A 458 68.78 11.51 -45.25
CA ALA A 458 67.47 11.82 -44.78
C ALA A 458 66.60 10.58 -44.91
N VAL A 459 65.89 10.26 -43.84
CA VAL A 459 64.82 9.25 -43.85
C VAL A 459 63.49 10.01 -43.87
N ARG A 460 62.74 9.78 -44.90
CA ARG A 460 61.38 10.36 -45.03
C ARG A 460 60.31 9.28 -44.93
N TRP A 461 59.25 9.65 -44.27
CA TRP A 461 58.08 8.76 -44.21
C TRP A 461 56.79 9.53 -44.52
N ASP A 462 55.89 8.92 -45.22
CA ASP A 462 54.59 9.40 -45.53
C ASP A 462 53.60 8.40 -44.87
N VAL A 463 52.56 8.92 -44.22
CA VAL A 463 51.56 8.10 -43.61
C VAL A 463 50.19 8.54 -44.12
N ASP A 464 49.55 7.64 -44.86
CA ASP A 464 48.21 7.87 -45.38
C ASP A 464 47.16 7.49 -44.31
N ASN A 465 46.02 8.19 -44.29
CA ASN A 465 44.87 7.90 -43.43
C ASN A 465 45.08 8.04 -41.91
N VAL A 466 45.94 8.96 -41.49
CA VAL A 466 46.10 9.36 -40.08
C VAL A 466 45.64 10.80 -39.86
N ARG A 467 45.02 11.06 -38.72
CA ARG A 467 44.56 12.43 -38.36
C ARG A 467 45.63 13.28 -37.73
N ALA A 468 46.63 12.66 -37.14
CA ALA A 468 47.78 13.34 -36.55
C ALA A 468 48.98 12.40 -36.42
N VAL A 469 50.19 12.91 -36.57
CA VAL A 469 51.45 12.25 -36.23
C VAL A 469 52.13 13.08 -35.15
N TYR A 470 52.39 12.47 -34.00
CA TYR A 470 53.02 13.09 -32.86
C TYR A 470 54.49 12.63 -32.75
#